data_27ca8d9ed8cb58d17533c46baca26f95
#
_entry.id   27ca8d9ed8cb58d17533c46baca26f95
#
_cell.length_a   1.000
_cell.length_b   1.000
_cell.length_c   1.000
_cell.angle_alpha   90.00
_cell.angle_beta   90.00
_cell.angle_gamma   90.00
#
_symmetry.space_group_name_H-M   'P 1'
#
loop_
_entity.id
_entity.type
_entity.pdbx_description
1 polymer ?
#
loop_
_entity_poly.entity_id
_entity_poly.type
_entity_poly.pdbx_seq_one_letter_code
_entity_poly.pdbx_strand_id
1 'polypeptide(L)'
;AEDIEGLKTTESLPGEFPYVRGTKKDNDWKVRQNIEVCCFKGANEKALDLLTKGVTSLGFVIKGDEVNEENIATLLEGICPASVELNFNTCNCKAEKLIGILADYFKGKGVDAEKCYGSVNYDAFKKPLVKGKENSEWVEGAAAVLKAGQALPNYRVLAVNAFLFNNAGAYISQELGYALAWGNELMAKLTEAGFTADEVAKKIKFNFGISSNYFMEIAKFRAARWLWAEIVAAYKPVCECACKMVAHAQTSEWNMTVYDAHVNLLRSQTEAMSAALAGVDSITVRPFDKIYQTPDDFSERIARNQQLLLKEECHLDKVVDPSAGSYYVEVLTNSLADVAWKLFLEVEEKGGFSVAVNAGEIQSAVNASNVARKKAVATRREILLGSNQYPNFTEVAADKIQEKGSCCCGGGHCGEATIQALDFSRG
;
A
#
# COMPACT_ATOMS: atom_id res chain seq x y z
N ALA A 1 -32.62 4.55 10.52
CA ALA A 1 -33.05 4.49 9.11
C ALA A 1 -32.89 5.86 8.45
N GLU A 2 -33.37 6.93 9.08
CA GLU A 2 -33.34 8.31 8.54
C GLU A 2 -31.88 8.77 8.25
N ASP A 3 -30.90 8.37 9.06
CA ASP A 3 -29.47 8.77 8.92
C ASP A 3 -28.80 8.24 7.67
N ILE A 4 -29.33 7.21 7.04
CA ILE A 4 -28.77 6.58 5.84
C ILE A 4 -29.73 6.69 4.62
N GLU A 5 -30.87 7.33 4.80
CA GLU A 5 -31.81 7.56 3.70
C GLU A 5 -31.20 8.51 2.67
N GLY A 6 -31.23 8.11 1.40
CA GLY A 6 -30.62 8.88 0.30
C GLY A 6 -29.10 8.84 0.20
N LEU A 7 -28.39 8.05 1.01
CA LEU A 7 -26.97 7.84 0.82
C LEU A 7 -26.71 6.93 -0.38
N LYS A 8 -25.87 7.37 -1.32
CA LYS A 8 -25.50 6.59 -2.53
C LYS A 8 -24.86 5.24 -2.21
N THR A 9 -24.22 5.13 -1.05
CA THR A 9 -23.49 3.91 -0.62
C THR A 9 -24.42 2.73 -0.32
N THR A 10 -25.72 2.96 -0.10
CA THR A 10 -26.70 1.93 0.25
C THR A 10 -27.46 1.35 -0.95
N GLU A 11 -27.29 1.93 -2.14
CA GLU A 11 -28.06 1.58 -3.34
C GLU A 11 -27.41 0.49 -4.19
N SER A 12 -26.06 0.32 -4.13
CA SER A 12 -25.33 -0.62 -4.96
C SER A 12 -25.12 -1.99 -4.29
N LEU A 13 -25.01 -3.04 -5.09
CA LEU A 13 -24.61 -4.38 -4.64
C LEU A 13 -23.09 -4.59 -4.68
N PRO A 14 -22.55 -5.61 -3.97
CA PRO A 14 -21.14 -5.97 -4.09
C PRO A 14 -20.74 -6.27 -5.54
N GLY A 15 -19.65 -5.66 -6.00
CA GLY A 15 -19.14 -5.85 -7.35
C GLY A 15 -19.78 -4.97 -8.43
N GLU A 16 -20.76 -4.13 -8.08
CA GLU A 16 -21.39 -3.15 -8.97
C GLU A 16 -20.73 -1.77 -8.84
N PHE A 17 -20.71 -1.04 -9.95
CA PHE A 17 -20.27 0.36 -9.95
C PHE A 17 -21.14 1.21 -8.98
N PRO A 18 -20.56 2.10 -8.19
CA PRO A 18 -19.17 2.54 -8.14
C PRO A 18 -18.26 1.75 -7.15
N TYR A 19 -18.51 0.50 -6.92
CA TYR A 19 -17.70 -0.45 -6.14
C TYR A 19 -17.53 -0.12 -4.66
N VAL A 20 -18.40 0.66 -4.07
CA VAL A 20 -18.39 0.98 -2.62
C VAL A 20 -18.28 -0.31 -1.80
N ARG A 21 -19.07 -1.31 -2.17
CA ARG A 21 -19.21 -2.57 -1.45
C ARG A 21 -18.23 -3.64 -1.88
N GLY A 22 -17.24 -3.31 -2.70
CA GLY A 22 -16.19 -4.22 -3.13
C GLY A 22 -16.12 -4.43 -4.63
N THR A 23 -14.96 -4.89 -5.10
CA THR A 23 -14.66 -5.13 -6.52
C THR A 23 -14.70 -6.61 -6.91
N LYS A 24 -14.79 -7.50 -5.91
CA LYS A 24 -14.72 -8.97 -6.04
C LYS A 24 -16.07 -9.62 -5.69
N LYS A 25 -16.25 -10.88 -6.07
CA LYS A 25 -17.43 -11.70 -5.75
C LYS A 25 -17.35 -12.33 -4.36
N ASP A 26 -16.15 -12.43 -3.80
CA ASP A 26 -15.84 -12.97 -2.49
C ASP A 26 -14.98 -11.96 -1.72
N ASN A 27 -14.75 -12.23 -0.45
CA ASN A 27 -13.88 -11.41 0.41
C ASN A 27 -12.51 -12.05 0.61
N ASP A 28 -12.09 -12.97 -0.27
CA ASP A 28 -10.76 -13.57 -0.21
C ASP A 28 -9.67 -12.53 -0.49
N TRP A 29 -8.67 -12.47 0.38
CA TRP A 29 -7.50 -11.62 0.21
C TRP A 29 -6.24 -12.47 0.12
N LYS A 30 -5.22 -11.94 -0.56
CA LYS A 30 -3.92 -12.58 -0.60
C LYS A 30 -3.13 -12.29 0.67
N VAL A 31 -2.70 -13.34 1.35
CA VAL A 31 -1.81 -13.27 2.51
C VAL A 31 -0.40 -12.97 1.99
N ARG A 32 0.04 -11.71 2.14
CA ARG A 32 1.31 -11.25 1.60
C ARG A 32 2.38 -11.18 2.68
N GLN A 33 3.56 -11.71 2.38
CA GLN A 33 4.77 -11.50 3.15
C GLN A 33 5.90 -10.98 2.26
N ASN A 34 6.60 -9.95 2.72
CA ASN A 34 7.73 -9.37 2.00
C ASN A 34 9.05 -9.98 2.46
N ILE A 35 9.97 -10.17 1.51
CA ILE A 35 11.32 -10.70 1.71
C ILE A 35 12.33 -9.65 1.23
N GLU A 36 13.20 -9.20 2.12
CA GLU A 36 14.37 -8.40 1.74
C GLU A 36 15.41 -9.36 1.13
N VAL A 37 15.74 -9.16 -0.15
CA VAL A 37 16.66 -10.05 -0.87
C VAL A 37 18.09 -9.62 -0.59
N CYS A 38 18.73 -10.28 0.38
CA CYS A 38 20.18 -10.13 0.65
C CYS A 38 20.99 -11.17 -0.11
N CYS A 39 20.42 -12.35 -0.38
CA CYS A 39 20.98 -13.45 -1.16
C CYS A 39 19.82 -14.12 -1.92
N PHE A 40 19.93 -14.29 -3.22
CA PHE A 40 18.84 -14.82 -4.07
C PHE A 40 18.46 -16.24 -3.73
N LYS A 41 19.44 -17.12 -3.50
CA LYS A 41 19.18 -18.51 -3.10
C LYS A 41 18.49 -18.57 -1.75
N GLY A 42 18.98 -17.86 -0.74
CA GLY A 42 18.36 -17.83 0.58
C GLY A 42 16.96 -17.21 0.56
N ALA A 43 16.72 -16.19 -0.28
CA ALA A 43 15.41 -15.61 -0.47
C ALA A 43 14.43 -16.59 -1.16
N ASN A 44 14.90 -17.38 -2.11
CA ASN A 44 14.12 -18.45 -2.73
C ASN A 44 13.74 -19.53 -1.73
N GLU A 45 14.71 -20.05 -0.96
CA GLU A 45 14.47 -21.05 0.09
C GLU A 45 13.42 -20.55 1.10
N LYS A 46 13.56 -19.28 1.54
CA LYS A 46 12.58 -18.64 2.42
C LYS A 46 11.21 -18.51 1.74
N ALA A 47 11.16 -18.12 0.47
CA ALA A 47 9.90 -18.00 -0.28
C ALA A 47 9.17 -19.33 -0.39
N LEU A 48 9.87 -20.41 -0.75
CA LEU A 48 9.30 -21.76 -0.82
C LEU A 48 8.78 -22.25 0.53
N ASP A 49 9.52 -22.00 1.61
CA ASP A 49 9.07 -22.31 2.98
C ASP A 49 7.79 -21.54 3.35
N LEU A 50 7.72 -20.23 3.04
CA LEU A 50 6.54 -19.41 3.31
C LEU A 50 5.29 -19.88 2.55
N LEU A 51 5.44 -20.35 1.31
CA LEU A 51 4.34 -20.89 0.52
C LEU A 51 3.74 -22.16 1.18
N THR A 52 4.56 -22.97 1.85
CA THR A 52 4.05 -24.12 2.62
C THR A 52 3.33 -23.73 3.91
N LYS A 53 3.47 -22.46 4.32
CA LYS A 53 2.92 -21.91 5.57
C LYS A 53 1.74 -20.96 5.35
N GLY A 54 1.05 -21.07 4.21
CA GLY A 54 -0.19 -20.33 3.93
C GLY A 54 -0.01 -18.93 3.31
N VAL A 55 1.21 -18.53 2.96
CA VAL A 55 1.43 -17.31 2.17
C VAL A 55 0.97 -17.55 0.73
N THR A 56 0.19 -16.64 0.19
CA THR A 56 -0.35 -16.70 -1.18
C THR A 56 0.13 -15.53 -2.08
N SER A 57 0.86 -14.59 -1.48
CA SER A 57 1.46 -13.46 -2.17
C SER A 57 2.85 -13.18 -1.61
N LEU A 58 3.85 -13.20 -2.47
CA LEU A 58 5.24 -12.91 -2.12
C LEU A 58 5.62 -11.50 -2.58
N GLY A 59 6.31 -10.76 -1.74
CA GLY A 59 6.91 -9.48 -2.09
C GLY A 59 8.43 -9.55 -1.99
N PHE A 60 9.14 -9.21 -3.05
CA PHE A 60 10.61 -9.18 -3.07
C PHE A 60 11.12 -7.76 -3.16
N VAL A 61 12.03 -7.40 -2.26
CA VAL A 61 12.76 -6.13 -2.31
C VAL A 61 14.16 -6.42 -2.82
N ILE A 62 14.47 -5.97 -4.04
CA ILE A 62 15.70 -6.28 -4.76
C ILE A 62 16.49 -5.00 -4.98
N LYS A 63 17.79 -5.01 -4.75
CA LYS A 63 18.67 -3.88 -5.10
C LYS A 63 18.76 -3.74 -6.62
N GLY A 64 18.80 -2.50 -7.11
CA GLY A 64 18.68 -2.23 -8.54
C GLY A 64 19.86 -2.79 -9.37
N ASP A 65 21.06 -2.82 -8.82
CA ASP A 65 22.26 -3.38 -9.46
C ASP A 65 22.24 -4.92 -9.55
N GLU A 66 21.42 -5.57 -8.74
CA GLU A 66 21.26 -7.02 -8.70
C GLU A 66 20.16 -7.54 -9.65
N VAL A 67 19.46 -6.65 -10.38
CA VAL A 67 18.39 -7.03 -11.33
C VAL A 67 18.99 -7.55 -12.64
N ASN A 68 19.03 -8.88 -12.77
CA ASN A 68 19.44 -9.60 -13.98
C ASN A 68 18.71 -10.94 -14.10
N GLU A 69 18.80 -11.57 -15.25
CA GLU A 69 18.09 -12.82 -15.59
C GLU A 69 18.46 -13.98 -14.66
N GLU A 70 19.75 -14.17 -14.38
CA GLU A 70 20.26 -15.25 -13.52
C GLU A 70 19.74 -15.15 -12.09
N ASN A 71 19.80 -13.94 -11.53
CA ASN A 71 19.30 -13.67 -10.18
C ASN A 71 17.80 -13.88 -10.07
N ILE A 72 17.02 -13.42 -11.05
CA ILE A 72 15.56 -13.61 -11.06
C ILE A 72 15.21 -15.08 -11.28
N ALA A 73 15.92 -15.80 -12.14
CA ALA A 73 15.73 -17.24 -12.34
C ALA A 73 15.99 -18.01 -11.03
N THR A 74 17.08 -17.68 -10.32
CA THR A 74 17.41 -18.26 -9.01
C THR A 74 16.34 -17.94 -7.96
N LEU A 75 15.86 -16.70 -7.92
CA LEU A 75 14.85 -16.26 -6.95
C LEU A 75 13.52 -16.98 -7.13
N LEU A 76 13.12 -17.26 -8.37
CA LEU A 76 11.82 -17.84 -8.70
C LEU A 76 11.87 -19.35 -8.96
N GLU A 77 13.03 -20.00 -8.76
CA GLU A 77 13.15 -21.44 -8.96
C GLU A 77 12.16 -22.22 -8.07
N GLY A 78 11.41 -23.15 -8.66
CA GLY A 78 10.41 -23.95 -7.96
C GLY A 78 9.11 -23.21 -7.59
N ILE A 79 8.99 -21.92 -7.85
CA ILE A 79 7.76 -21.14 -7.62
C ILE A 79 6.91 -21.15 -8.89
N CYS A 80 5.63 -21.52 -8.77
CA CYS A 80 4.68 -21.47 -9.87
C CYS A 80 4.04 -20.06 -10.00
N PRO A 81 4.40 -19.26 -11.00
CA PRO A 81 3.91 -17.87 -11.11
C PRO A 81 2.41 -17.75 -11.35
N ALA A 82 1.76 -18.81 -11.87
CA ALA A 82 0.32 -18.83 -12.08
C ALA A 82 -0.50 -19.12 -10.79
N SER A 83 0.17 -19.61 -9.75
CA SER A 83 -0.48 -19.99 -8.48
C SER A 83 -0.20 -19.00 -7.35
N VAL A 84 0.84 -18.20 -7.48
CA VAL A 84 1.31 -17.26 -6.44
C VAL A 84 1.35 -15.85 -7.00
N GLU A 85 0.80 -14.90 -6.26
CA GLU A 85 0.96 -13.48 -6.59
C GLU A 85 2.40 -13.04 -6.27
N LEU A 86 3.12 -12.53 -7.28
CA LEU A 86 4.52 -12.12 -7.15
C LEU A 86 4.66 -10.62 -7.29
N ASN A 87 5.17 -9.97 -6.24
CA ASN A 87 5.33 -8.52 -6.19
C ASN A 87 6.80 -8.16 -6.03
N PHE A 88 7.24 -7.16 -6.78
CA PHE A 88 8.64 -6.75 -6.80
C PHE A 88 8.78 -5.26 -6.50
N ASN A 89 9.75 -4.93 -5.67
CA ASN A 89 10.16 -3.57 -5.37
C ASN A 89 11.66 -3.43 -5.64
N THR A 90 12.02 -2.51 -6.52
CA THR A 90 13.41 -2.21 -6.88
C THR A 90 13.58 -0.71 -7.16
N CYS A 91 14.78 -0.29 -7.59
CA CYS A 91 14.97 1.07 -8.08
C CYS A 91 14.11 1.31 -9.34
N ASN A 92 13.44 2.46 -9.42
CA ASN A 92 12.60 2.83 -10.56
C ASN A 92 13.34 2.67 -11.91
N CYS A 93 14.63 3.02 -11.95
CA CYS A 93 15.46 2.89 -13.16
C CYS A 93 15.66 1.44 -13.65
N LYS A 94 15.29 0.46 -12.85
CA LYS A 94 15.39 -0.97 -13.19
C LYS A 94 14.02 -1.65 -13.33
N ALA A 95 12.94 -0.93 -13.08
CA ALA A 95 11.59 -1.49 -13.12
C ALA A 95 11.22 -2.01 -14.51
N GLU A 96 11.49 -1.24 -15.58
CA GLU A 96 11.26 -1.65 -16.97
C GLU A 96 12.04 -2.92 -17.31
N LYS A 97 13.35 -2.94 -16.99
CA LYS A 97 14.19 -4.12 -17.21
C LYS A 97 13.67 -5.34 -16.46
N LEU A 98 13.26 -5.17 -15.21
CA LEU A 98 12.71 -6.26 -14.41
C LEU A 98 11.43 -6.83 -15.03
N ILE A 99 10.52 -5.99 -15.53
CA ILE A 99 9.30 -6.42 -16.21
C ILE A 99 9.65 -7.28 -17.44
N GLY A 100 10.62 -6.85 -18.25
CA GLY A 100 11.09 -7.63 -19.42
C GLY A 100 11.63 -8.99 -19.00
N ILE A 101 12.51 -9.05 -17.99
CA ILE A 101 13.06 -10.30 -17.48
C ILE A 101 11.95 -11.24 -16.97
N LEU A 102 10.94 -10.71 -16.26
CA LEU A 102 9.81 -11.52 -15.77
C LEU A 102 8.98 -12.09 -16.92
N ALA A 103 8.70 -11.28 -17.95
CA ALA A 103 7.95 -11.73 -19.12
C ALA A 103 8.69 -12.87 -19.87
N ASP A 104 9.99 -12.70 -20.07
CA ASP A 104 10.83 -13.70 -20.72
C ASP A 104 10.96 -14.97 -19.87
N TYR A 105 11.10 -14.84 -18.55
CA TYR A 105 11.14 -15.96 -17.62
C TYR A 105 9.85 -16.77 -17.64
N PHE A 106 8.68 -16.12 -17.57
CA PHE A 106 7.38 -16.83 -17.62
C PHE A 106 7.17 -17.53 -18.95
N LYS A 107 7.51 -16.85 -20.05
CA LYS A 107 7.47 -17.45 -21.40
C LYS A 107 8.40 -18.65 -21.51
N GLY A 108 9.63 -18.54 -21.01
CA GLY A 108 10.62 -19.62 -21.00
C GLY A 108 10.20 -20.84 -20.18
N LYS A 109 9.38 -20.63 -19.14
CA LYS A 109 8.77 -21.69 -18.33
C LYS A 109 7.47 -22.25 -18.93
N GLY A 110 7.00 -21.73 -20.08
CA GLY A 110 5.74 -22.13 -20.69
C GLY A 110 4.50 -21.73 -19.89
N VAL A 111 4.61 -20.70 -19.03
CA VAL A 111 3.50 -20.21 -18.21
C VAL A 111 2.75 -19.13 -18.98
N ASP A 112 1.42 -19.24 -19.00
CA ASP A 112 0.54 -18.26 -19.60
C ASP A 112 0.57 -16.95 -18.76
N ALA A 113 1.01 -15.86 -19.39
CA ALA A 113 1.11 -14.56 -18.74
C ALA A 113 -0.24 -14.00 -18.23
N GLU A 114 -1.36 -14.42 -18.86
CA GLU A 114 -2.70 -14.04 -18.39
C GLU A 114 -3.08 -14.70 -17.04
N LYS A 115 -2.38 -15.74 -16.63
CA LYS A 115 -2.58 -16.40 -15.34
C LYS A 115 -1.63 -15.89 -14.26
N CYS A 116 -0.68 -15.03 -14.62
CA CYS A 116 0.32 -14.50 -13.70
C CYS A 116 -0.17 -13.17 -13.12
N TYR A 117 -0.32 -13.12 -11.80
CA TYR A 117 -0.74 -11.93 -11.06
C TYR A 117 0.42 -11.40 -10.22
N GLY A 118 0.53 -10.10 -10.11
CA GLY A 118 1.57 -9.47 -9.31
C GLY A 118 1.72 -7.98 -9.54
N SER A 119 2.85 -7.46 -9.11
CA SER A 119 3.20 -6.07 -9.34
C SER A 119 4.70 -5.85 -9.42
N VAL A 120 5.09 -4.85 -10.21
CA VAL A 120 6.41 -4.22 -10.14
C VAL A 120 6.19 -2.77 -9.71
N ASN A 121 6.72 -2.41 -8.55
CA ASN A 121 6.41 -1.17 -7.86
C ASN A 121 7.19 0.02 -8.47
N TYR A 122 6.75 0.55 -9.63
CA TYR A 122 7.24 1.84 -10.11
C TYR A 122 6.53 2.96 -9.35
N ASP A 123 7.29 3.72 -8.57
CA ASP A 123 6.80 4.80 -7.72
C ASP A 123 7.35 6.14 -8.23
N ALA A 124 6.51 6.90 -8.93
CA ALA A 124 6.87 8.18 -9.53
C ALA A 124 7.28 9.24 -8.49
N PHE A 125 6.72 9.20 -7.28
CA PHE A 125 6.83 10.28 -6.29
C PHE A 125 7.56 9.91 -5.00
N LYS A 126 8.04 8.68 -4.83
CA LYS A 126 8.82 8.29 -3.65
C LYS A 126 10.05 9.18 -3.45
N LYS A 127 10.74 9.52 -4.55
CA LYS A 127 11.96 10.32 -4.48
C LYS A 127 11.70 11.73 -3.93
N PRO A 128 10.73 12.52 -4.44
CA PRO A 128 10.41 13.81 -3.84
C PRO A 128 9.77 13.69 -2.46
N LEU A 129 8.88 12.74 -2.21
CA LEU A 129 8.21 12.60 -0.92
C LEU A 129 9.15 12.17 0.21
N VAL A 130 10.09 11.25 -0.06
CA VAL A 130 10.94 10.65 1.00
C VAL A 130 12.32 11.29 1.07
N LYS A 131 12.89 11.68 -0.08
CA LYS A 131 14.25 12.23 -0.17
C LYS A 131 14.29 13.73 -0.44
N GLY A 132 13.14 14.37 -0.66
CA GLY A 132 13.06 15.79 -1.00
C GLY A 132 13.76 16.17 -2.31
N LYS A 133 13.78 15.25 -3.29
CA LYS A 133 14.44 15.47 -4.57
C LYS A 133 13.47 15.34 -5.71
N GLU A 134 13.48 16.31 -6.61
CA GLU A 134 12.64 16.30 -7.80
C GLU A 134 12.86 15.03 -8.65
N ASN A 135 11.80 14.59 -9.32
CA ASN A 135 11.80 13.54 -10.31
C ASN A 135 11.14 14.06 -11.60
N SER A 136 11.90 14.81 -12.39
CA SER A 136 11.40 15.45 -13.62
C SER A 136 11.03 14.48 -14.73
N GLU A 137 11.68 13.31 -14.78
CA GLU A 137 11.52 12.29 -15.85
C GLU A 137 10.53 11.19 -15.46
N TRP A 138 9.63 11.45 -14.50
CA TRP A 138 8.75 10.39 -14.01
C TRP A 138 7.71 9.94 -15.04
N VAL A 139 7.27 10.83 -15.93
CA VAL A 139 6.28 10.52 -16.98
C VAL A 139 6.86 9.56 -17.99
N GLU A 140 8.08 9.83 -18.46
CA GLU A 140 8.81 8.99 -19.40
C GLU A 140 9.08 7.59 -18.78
N GLY A 141 9.52 7.56 -17.52
CA GLY A 141 9.72 6.32 -16.80
C GLY A 141 8.42 5.53 -16.58
N ALA A 142 7.33 6.20 -16.23
CA ALA A 142 6.01 5.59 -16.11
C ALA A 142 5.50 5.04 -17.45
N ALA A 143 5.69 5.79 -18.54
CA ALA A 143 5.33 5.35 -19.88
C ALA A 143 6.14 4.11 -20.32
N ALA A 144 7.44 4.07 -20.02
CA ALA A 144 8.30 2.94 -20.33
C ALA A 144 7.86 1.66 -19.58
N VAL A 145 7.60 1.74 -18.27
CA VAL A 145 7.11 0.57 -17.51
C VAL A 145 5.71 0.15 -17.93
N LEU A 146 4.86 1.10 -18.35
CA LEU A 146 3.51 0.81 -18.84
C LEU A 146 3.55 0.03 -20.16
N LYS A 147 4.44 0.42 -21.09
CA LYS A 147 4.69 -0.31 -22.35
C LYS A 147 5.24 -1.71 -22.09
N ALA A 148 6.27 -1.83 -21.26
CA ALA A 148 6.84 -3.12 -20.88
C ALA A 148 5.79 -4.03 -20.19
N GLY A 149 4.95 -3.43 -19.35
CA GLY A 149 3.89 -4.10 -18.61
C GLY A 149 2.77 -4.71 -19.47
N GLN A 150 2.68 -4.37 -20.74
CA GLN A 150 1.72 -4.99 -21.67
C GLN A 150 2.02 -6.49 -21.88
N ALA A 151 3.27 -6.90 -21.75
CA ALA A 151 3.67 -8.31 -21.82
C ALA A 151 3.17 -9.14 -20.62
N LEU A 152 2.74 -8.49 -19.54
CA LEU A 152 2.21 -9.09 -18.31
C LEU A 152 0.83 -8.49 -18.02
N PRO A 153 -0.26 -8.96 -18.65
CA PRO A 153 -1.57 -8.30 -18.63
C PRO A 153 -2.11 -8.04 -17.21
N ASN A 154 -1.94 -8.97 -16.29
CA ASN A 154 -2.46 -8.91 -14.93
C ASN A 154 -1.45 -8.39 -13.89
N TYR A 155 -0.27 -7.93 -14.33
CA TYR A 155 0.66 -7.22 -13.46
C TYR A 155 0.31 -5.74 -13.35
N ARG A 156 0.42 -5.20 -12.14
CA ARG A 156 0.32 -3.78 -11.86
C ARG A 156 1.72 -3.19 -11.83
N VAL A 157 1.97 -2.18 -12.65
CA VAL A 157 3.32 -1.63 -12.82
C VAL A 157 3.45 -0.18 -12.35
N LEU A 158 2.32 0.45 -12.01
CA LEU A 158 2.27 1.81 -11.47
C LEU A 158 1.76 1.74 -10.02
N ALA A 159 2.52 2.31 -9.10
CA ALA A 159 2.18 2.25 -7.67
C ALA A 159 1.81 3.62 -7.12
N VAL A 160 0.72 3.65 -6.35
CA VAL A 160 0.35 4.74 -5.45
C VAL A 160 0.65 4.27 -4.03
N ASN A 161 1.80 4.67 -3.48
CA ASN A 161 2.26 4.24 -2.17
C ASN A 161 1.74 5.15 -1.05
N ALA A 162 0.41 5.20 -0.88
CA ALA A 162 -0.26 6.05 0.11
C ALA A 162 0.13 5.73 1.56
N PHE A 163 0.58 4.50 1.85
CA PHE A 163 1.12 4.15 3.17
C PHE A 163 2.27 5.06 3.63
N LEU A 164 2.95 5.76 2.72
CA LEU A 164 3.98 6.75 3.08
C LEU A 164 3.38 7.90 3.90
N PHE A 165 2.19 8.37 3.50
CA PHE A 165 1.47 9.40 4.25
C PHE A 165 1.04 8.89 5.62
N ASN A 166 0.48 7.68 5.68
CA ASN A 166 0.08 7.05 6.93
C ASN A 166 1.25 6.93 7.90
N ASN A 167 2.38 6.39 7.45
CA ASN A 167 3.58 6.22 8.27
C ASN A 167 4.26 7.55 8.64
N ALA A 168 4.03 8.63 7.88
CA ALA A 168 4.46 9.99 8.21
C ALA A 168 3.46 10.76 9.10
N GLY A 169 2.40 10.09 9.60
CA GLY A 169 1.46 10.67 10.56
C GLY A 169 0.27 11.41 9.95
N ALA A 170 -0.02 11.22 8.67
CA ALA A 170 -1.23 11.76 8.04
C ALA A 170 -2.51 11.24 8.73
N TYR A 171 -3.55 12.06 8.72
CA TYR A 171 -4.89 11.59 9.01
C TYR A 171 -5.44 10.74 7.86
N ILE A 172 -6.41 9.89 8.15
CA ILE A 172 -7.03 8.96 7.18
C ILE A 172 -7.59 9.70 5.96
N SER A 173 -8.20 10.86 6.15
CA SER A 173 -8.71 11.71 5.06
C SER A 173 -7.61 12.27 4.17
N GLN A 174 -6.45 12.63 4.74
CA GLN A 174 -5.29 13.10 3.98
C GLN A 174 -4.67 11.95 3.17
N GLU A 175 -4.49 10.78 3.77
CA GLU A 175 -4.00 9.59 3.07
C GLU A 175 -4.88 9.29 1.86
N LEU A 176 -6.20 9.28 2.03
CA LEU A 176 -7.15 9.00 0.95
C LEU A 176 -7.14 10.09 -0.12
N GLY A 177 -7.30 11.36 0.28
CA GLY A 177 -7.37 12.48 -0.69
C GLY A 177 -6.09 12.60 -1.53
N TYR A 178 -4.92 12.47 -0.91
CA TYR A 178 -3.64 12.51 -1.63
C TYR A 178 -3.38 11.26 -2.46
N ALA A 179 -3.85 10.09 -2.04
CA ALA A 179 -3.78 8.88 -2.86
C ALA A 179 -4.60 9.01 -4.14
N LEU A 180 -5.81 9.58 -4.05
CA LEU A 180 -6.66 9.83 -5.22
C LEU A 180 -6.02 10.86 -6.17
N ALA A 181 -5.46 11.96 -5.65
CA ALA A 181 -4.74 12.94 -6.45
C ALA A 181 -3.51 12.33 -7.13
N TRP A 182 -2.76 11.50 -6.44
CA TRP A 182 -1.63 10.76 -7.01
C TRP A 182 -2.08 9.83 -8.15
N GLY A 183 -3.15 9.05 -7.92
CA GLY A 183 -3.72 8.18 -8.95
C GLY A 183 -4.22 8.96 -10.16
N ASN A 184 -4.90 10.11 -9.94
CA ASN A 184 -5.37 10.98 -11.00
C ASN A 184 -4.22 11.60 -11.81
N GLU A 185 -3.13 12.00 -11.15
CA GLU A 185 -1.93 12.51 -11.83
C GLU A 185 -1.34 11.48 -12.81
N LEU A 186 -1.27 10.19 -12.39
CA LEU A 186 -0.86 9.11 -13.28
C LEU A 186 -1.83 8.94 -14.47
N MET A 187 -3.14 8.99 -14.21
CA MET A 187 -4.16 8.93 -15.26
C MET A 187 -4.02 10.08 -16.25
N ALA A 188 -3.97 11.32 -15.76
CA ALA A 188 -3.90 12.51 -16.58
C ALA A 188 -2.65 12.54 -17.47
N LYS A 189 -1.48 12.39 -16.86
CA LYS A 189 -0.21 12.51 -17.60
C LYS A 189 0.04 11.38 -18.58
N LEU A 190 -0.36 10.16 -18.25
CA LEU A 190 -0.18 9.04 -19.17
C LEU A 190 -1.23 9.02 -20.29
N THR A 191 -2.44 9.51 -20.06
CA THR A 191 -3.42 9.71 -21.14
C THR A 191 -3.00 10.86 -22.06
N GLU A 192 -2.44 11.96 -21.52
CA GLU A 192 -1.79 13.02 -22.32
C GLU A 192 -0.62 12.47 -23.16
N ALA A 193 0.12 11.48 -22.64
CA ALA A 193 1.19 10.79 -23.36
C ALA A 193 0.72 9.76 -24.42
N GLY A 194 -0.60 9.61 -24.60
CA GLY A 194 -1.23 8.83 -25.66
C GLY A 194 -1.68 7.42 -25.28
N PHE A 195 -1.64 7.04 -24.00
CA PHE A 195 -2.22 5.78 -23.53
C PHE A 195 -3.74 5.92 -23.32
N THR A 196 -4.46 4.82 -23.50
CA THR A 196 -5.88 4.78 -23.18
C THR A 196 -6.14 4.74 -21.67
N ALA A 197 -7.31 5.20 -21.24
CA ALA A 197 -7.70 5.14 -19.83
C ALA A 197 -7.68 3.69 -19.30
N ASP A 198 -8.09 2.72 -20.11
CA ASP A 198 -8.04 1.29 -19.76
C ASP A 198 -6.62 0.77 -19.52
N GLU A 199 -5.66 1.16 -20.38
CA GLU A 199 -4.26 0.75 -20.26
C GLU A 199 -3.64 1.30 -18.98
N VAL A 200 -3.94 2.54 -18.62
CA VAL A 200 -3.38 3.16 -17.42
C VAL A 200 -4.05 2.63 -16.15
N ALA A 201 -5.38 2.72 -16.05
CA ALA A 201 -6.12 2.38 -14.84
C ALA A 201 -5.91 0.93 -14.41
N LYS A 202 -5.90 -0.01 -15.37
CA LYS A 202 -5.64 -1.44 -15.11
C LYS A 202 -4.23 -1.75 -14.64
N LYS A 203 -3.32 -0.79 -14.69
CA LYS A 203 -1.91 -0.97 -14.27
C LYS A 203 -1.56 -0.27 -12.97
N ILE A 204 -2.50 0.47 -12.38
CA ILE A 204 -2.31 1.14 -11.09
C ILE A 204 -2.66 0.19 -9.94
N LYS A 205 -1.81 0.18 -8.90
CA LYS A 205 -2.04 -0.48 -7.60
C LYS A 205 -1.91 0.54 -6.49
N PHE A 206 -2.93 0.60 -5.64
CA PHE A 206 -2.90 1.43 -4.44
C PHE A 206 -2.39 0.62 -3.25
N ASN A 207 -1.39 1.15 -2.55
CA ASN A 207 -0.82 0.57 -1.36
C ASN A 207 -1.12 1.51 -0.19
N PHE A 208 -2.10 1.16 0.65
CA PHE A 208 -2.54 1.94 1.80
C PHE A 208 -1.93 1.44 3.11
N GLY A 209 -1.76 2.35 4.06
CA GLY A 209 -1.54 2.00 5.47
C GLY A 209 -2.86 1.68 6.17
N ILE A 210 -2.80 0.91 7.25
CA ILE A 210 -3.94 0.68 8.14
C ILE A 210 -3.57 1.18 9.53
N SER A 211 -4.30 2.16 10.03
CA SER A 211 -4.14 2.71 11.36
C SER A 211 -5.06 2.00 12.38
N SER A 212 -4.98 2.43 13.64
CA SER A 212 -5.74 1.83 14.74
C SER A 212 -7.22 2.20 14.77
N ASN A 213 -7.68 3.18 13.96
CA ASN A 213 -9.07 3.60 13.98
C ASN A 213 -9.94 2.67 13.12
N TYR A 214 -10.42 1.61 13.74
CA TYR A 214 -11.03 0.44 13.12
C TYR A 214 -12.14 0.75 12.11
N PHE A 215 -13.17 1.50 12.50
CA PHE A 215 -14.30 1.78 11.62
C PHE A 215 -13.98 2.82 10.55
N MET A 216 -13.11 3.78 10.86
CA MET A 216 -12.65 4.72 9.85
C MET A 216 -11.78 4.08 8.78
N GLU A 217 -10.99 3.06 9.13
CA GLU A 217 -10.23 2.30 8.15
C GLU A 217 -11.14 1.48 7.22
N ILE A 218 -12.20 0.86 7.75
CA ILE A 218 -13.22 0.22 6.91
C ILE A 218 -13.86 1.23 5.96
N ALA A 219 -14.27 2.38 6.48
CA ALA A 219 -14.88 3.45 5.69
C ALA A 219 -13.91 4.01 4.63
N LYS A 220 -12.61 4.10 4.93
CA LYS A 220 -11.58 4.55 3.98
C LYS A 220 -11.57 3.71 2.71
N PHE A 221 -11.53 2.39 2.81
CA PHE A 221 -11.51 1.54 1.62
C PHE A 221 -12.82 1.55 0.84
N ARG A 222 -13.96 1.67 1.52
CA ARG A 222 -15.26 1.86 0.88
C ARG A 222 -15.29 3.17 0.09
N ALA A 223 -14.89 4.28 0.70
CA ALA A 223 -14.78 5.58 0.04
C ALA A 223 -13.72 5.60 -1.07
N ALA A 224 -12.57 4.93 -0.87
CA ALA A 224 -11.49 4.86 -1.86
C ALA A 224 -11.96 4.20 -3.15
N ARG A 225 -12.64 3.05 -3.08
CA ARG A 225 -13.17 2.37 -4.27
C ARG A 225 -14.20 3.22 -5.00
N TRP A 226 -15.11 3.83 -4.26
CA TRP A 226 -16.13 4.71 -4.81
C TRP A 226 -15.52 5.89 -5.57
N LEU A 227 -14.72 6.70 -4.88
CA LEU A 227 -14.15 7.91 -5.46
C LEU A 227 -13.21 7.61 -6.63
N TRP A 228 -12.42 6.53 -6.52
CA TRP A 228 -11.57 6.09 -7.62
C TRP A 228 -12.36 5.66 -8.85
N ALA A 229 -13.45 4.94 -8.65
CA ALA A 229 -14.31 4.53 -9.75
C ALA A 229 -14.90 5.74 -10.50
N GLU A 230 -15.32 6.77 -9.78
CA GLU A 230 -15.83 8.01 -10.37
C GLU A 230 -14.72 8.78 -11.11
N ILE A 231 -13.50 8.85 -10.55
CA ILE A 231 -12.35 9.48 -11.21
C ILE A 231 -12.06 8.78 -12.53
N VAL A 232 -11.92 7.45 -12.54
CA VAL A 232 -11.61 6.70 -13.76
C VAL A 232 -12.74 6.78 -14.77
N ALA A 233 -14.01 6.74 -14.34
CA ALA A 233 -15.17 6.87 -15.22
C ALA A 233 -15.17 8.21 -15.96
N ALA A 234 -14.66 9.29 -15.37
CA ALA A 234 -14.53 10.59 -16.03
C ALA A 234 -13.59 10.55 -17.26
N TYR A 235 -12.63 9.63 -17.29
CA TYR A 235 -11.75 9.38 -18.46
C TYR A 235 -12.43 8.51 -19.55
N LYS A 236 -13.65 8.06 -19.33
CA LYS A 236 -14.46 7.28 -20.29
C LYS A 236 -13.73 6.00 -20.79
N PRO A 237 -13.35 5.10 -19.87
CA PRO A 237 -12.75 3.82 -20.28
C PRO A 237 -13.74 3.00 -21.11
N VAL A 238 -13.21 2.14 -21.98
CA VAL A 238 -14.04 1.24 -22.80
C VAL A 238 -14.65 0.14 -21.94
N CYS A 239 -13.89 -0.37 -20.96
CA CYS A 239 -14.36 -1.39 -20.03
C CYS A 239 -14.58 -0.79 -18.63
N GLU A 240 -15.80 -0.88 -18.12
CA GLU A 240 -16.11 -0.49 -16.73
C GLU A 240 -15.19 -1.18 -15.71
N CYS A 241 -14.65 -2.36 -16.05
CA CYS A 241 -13.70 -3.07 -15.20
C CYS A 241 -12.41 -2.27 -14.90
N ALA A 242 -12.07 -1.27 -15.72
CA ALA A 242 -10.95 -0.36 -15.49
C ALA A 242 -11.18 0.55 -14.27
N CYS A 243 -12.43 0.81 -13.90
CA CYS A 243 -12.79 1.61 -12.73
C CYS A 243 -12.56 0.88 -11.39
N LYS A 244 -12.26 -0.42 -11.42
CA LYS A 244 -12.01 -1.20 -10.20
C LYS A 244 -10.65 -0.87 -9.60
N MET A 245 -10.66 -0.37 -8.37
CA MET A 245 -9.42 -0.19 -7.60
C MET A 245 -8.83 -1.54 -7.20
N VAL A 246 -7.52 -1.70 -7.35
CA VAL A 246 -6.75 -2.77 -6.72
C VAL A 246 -6.02 -2.19 -5.52
N ALA A 247 -6.36 -2.65 -4.32
CA ALA A 247 -5.87 -2.13 -3.06
C ALA A 247 -5.10 -3.18 -2.26
N HIS A 248 -3.83 -2.87 -1.99
CA HIS A 248 -3.02 -3.55 -1.00
C HIS A 248 -3.02 -2.77 0.31
N ALA A 249 -3.16 -3.46 1.43
CA ALA A 249 -3.11 -2.86 2.76
C ALA A 249 -1.90 -3.36 3.54
N GLN A 250 -1.23 -2.48 4.26
CA GLN A 250 -0.21 -2.86 5.24
C GLN A 250 -0.47 -2.18 6.58
N THR A 251 -0.22 -2.90 7.68
CA THR A 251 -0.38 -2.35 9.02
C THR A 251 0.56 -1.17 9.26
N SER A 252 0.06 -0.15 9.96
CA SER A 252 0.77 1.11 10.20
C SER A 252 2.00 0.91 11.09
N GLU A 253 3.05 1.63 10.77
CA GLU A 253 4.21 1.73 11.67
C GLU A 253 4.12 2.94 12.60
N TRP A 254 3.25 3.92 12.31
CA TRP A 254 3.17 5.17 13.07
C TRP A 254 2.72 4.96 14.51
N ASN A 255 1.76 4.07 14.74
CA ASN A 255 1.19 3.75 16.05
C ASN A 255 1.90 2.60 16.77
N MET A 256 2.94 2.01 16.21
CA MET A 256 3.78 1.02 16.88
C MET A 256 4.67 1.70 17.93
N THR A 257 4.87 1.05 19.05
CA THR A 257 5.65 1.56 20.18
C THR A 257 6.83 0.65 20.49
N VAL A 258 7.92 1.24 21.03
CA VAL A 258 9.06 0.48 21.56
C VAL A 258 8.76 0.00 22.97
N TYR A 259 8.05 0.82 23.75
CA TYR A 259 7.57 0.45 25.07
C TYR A 259 6.42 -0.54 24.96
N ASP A 260 6.43 -1.56 25.83
CA ASP A 260 5.45 -2.66 25.82
C ASP A 260 5.21 -3.22 24.41
N ALA A 261 6.31 -3.55 23.74
CA ALA A 261 6.34 -3.83 22.31
C ALA A 261 5.39 -4.95 21.85
N HIS A 262 5.06 -5.90 22.75
CA HIS A 262 4.11 -6.97 22.42
C HIS A 262 2.67 -6.47 22.25
N VAL A 263 2.32 -5.29 22.76
CA VAL A 263 1.02 -4.65 22.46
C VAL A 263 0.88 -4.32 20.97
N ASN A 264 2.00 -4.18 20.23
CA ASN A 264 1.95 -4.02 18.78
C ASN A 264 1.32 -5.22 18.07
N LEU A 265 1.36 -6.43 18.65
CA LEU A 265 0.66 -7.61 18.13
C LEU A 265 -0.86 -7.40 18.15
N LEU A 266 -1.38 -6.81 19.21
CA LEU A 266 -2.81 -6.52 19.36
C LEU A 266 -3.24 -5.41 18.40
N ARG A 267 -2.40 -4.40 18.22
CA ARG A 267 -2.64 -3.31 17.26
C ARG A 267 -2.70 -3.84 15.83
N SER A 268 -1.66 -4.55 15.40
CA SER A 268 -1.61 -5.11 14.04
C SER A 268 -2.70 -6.13 13.76
N GLN A 269 -3.19 -6.88 14.77
CA GLN A 269 -4.33 -7.77 14.63
C GLN A 269 -5.61 -7.02 14.29
N THR A 270 -5.94 -5.96 15.03
CA THR A 270 -7.15 -5.16 14.78
C THR A 270 -7.06 -4.35 13.48
N GLU A 271 -5.86 -3.88 13.11
CA GLU A 271 -5.58 -3.24 11.83
C GLU A 271 -5.81 -4.21 10.67
N ALA A 272 -5.21 -5.41 10.73
CA ALA A 272 -5.42 -6.45 9.71
C ALA A 272 -6.89 -6.86 9.60
N MET A 273 -7.61 -6.93 10.75
CA MET A 273 -9.03 -7.25 10.78
C MET A 273 -9.87 -6.18 10.08
N SER A 274 -9.60 -4.88 10.30
CA SER A 274 -10.31 -3.81 9.60
C SER A 274 -10.06 -3.84 8.09
N ALA A 275 -8.82 -4.14 7.66
CA ALA A 275 -8.48 -4.31 6.25
C ALA A 275 -9.22 -5.50 5.60
N ALA A 276 -9.29 -6.65 6.30
CA ALA A 276 -10.01 -7.83 5.83
C ALA A 276 -11.50 -7.54 5.65
N LEU A 277 -12.14 -6.93 6.65
CA LEU A 277 -13.56 -6.55 6.58
C LEU A 277 -13.83 -5.47 5.53
N ALA A 278 -12.86 -4.61 5.27
CA ALA A 278 -12.94 -3.60 4.22
C ALA A 278 -12.81 -4.16 2.79
N GLY A 279 -12.47 -5.43 2.63
CA GLY A 279 -12.44 -6.10 1.33
C GLY A 279 -11.25 -5.75 0.44
N VAL A 280 -10.06 -5.57 1.02
CA VAL A 280 -8.84 -5.33 0.26
C VAL A 280 -8.37 -6.56 -0.51
N ASP A 281 -7.52 -6.37 -1.53
CA ASP A 281 -7.04 -7.46 -2.38
C ASP A 281 -5.90 -8.27 -1.75
N SER A 282 -5.06 -7.61 -0.97
CA SER A 282 -3.95 -8.26 -0.26
C SER A 282 -3.60 -7.50 1.02
N ILE A 283 -3.06 -8.22 2.00
CA ILE A 283 -2.65 -7.64 3.29
C ILE A 283 -1.21 -8.04 3.59
N THR A 284 -0.43 -7.09 4.10
CA THR A 284 0.85 -7.33 4.77
C THR A 284 0.74 -6.87 6.21
N VAL A 285 0.89 -7.80 7.15
CA VAL A 285 1.07 -7.47 8.57
C VAL A 285 2.53 -7.24 8.85
N ARG A 286 2.86 -6.07 9.39
CA ARG A 286 4.23 -5.76 9.79
C ARG A 286 4.56 -6.45 11.10
N PRO A 287 5.71 -7.13 11.24
CA PRO A 287 6.14 -7.70 12.50
C PRO A 287 6.18 -6.66 13.62
N PHE A 288 5.79 -7.05 14.83
CA PHE A 288 5.63 -6.15 15.97
C PHE A 288 6.91 -5.43 16.41
N ASP A 289 8.05 -6.00 16.07
CA ASP A 289 9.40 -5.53 16.41
C ASP A 289 10.06 -4.69 15.30
N LYS A 290 9.43 -4.56 14.13
CA LYS A 290 9.98 -3.90 12.93
C LYS A 290 10.50 -2.49 13.16
N ILE A 291 9.96 -1.77 14.13
CA ILE A 291 10.35 -0.38 14.39
C ILE A 291 11.63 -0.23 15.19
N TYR A 292 12.05 -1.25 15.93
CA TYR A 292 13.21 -1.17 16.82
C TYR A 292 14.29 -2.21 16.54
N GLN A 293 13.97 -3.28 15.80
CA GLN A 293 14.96 -4.30 15.39
C GLN A 293 14.66 -4.87 14.02
N THR A 294 15.58 -5.65 13.48
CA THR A 294 15.32 -6.49 12.31
C THR A 294 14.44 -7.66 12.75
N PRO A 295 13.26 -7.86 12.13
CA PRO A 295 12.39 -8.97 12.45
C PRO A 295 13.09 -10.33 12.31
N ASP A 296 12.78 -11.22 13.23
CA ASP A 296 13.21 -12.61 13.22
C ASP A 296 12.10 -13.56 12.75
N ASP A 297 12.41 -14.85 12.66
CA ASP A 297 11.46 -15.88 12.24
C ASP A 297 10.24 -15.97 13.17
N PHE A 298 10.40 -15.64 14.44
CA PHE A 298 9.30 -15.63 15.42
C PHE A 298 8.33 -14.50 15.14
N SER A 299 8.83 -13.27 15.05
CA SER A 299 8.01 -12.08 14.82
C SER A 299 7.32 -12.12 13.44
N GLU A 300 8.03 -12.59 12.39
CA GLU A 300 7.46 -12.79 11.06
C GLU A 300 6.36 -13.88 11.05
N ARG A 301 6.58 -14.98 11.79
CA ARG A 301 5.58 -16.05 11.93
C ARG A 301 4.31 -15.54 12.58
N ILE A 302 4.41 -14.78 13.66
CA ILE A 302 3.24 -14.23 14.34
C ILE A 302 2.50 -13.25 13.42
N ALA A 303 3.21 -12.36 12.73
CA ALA A 303 2.61 -11.42 11.79
C ALA A 303 1.82 -12.13 10.67
N ARG A 304 2.36 -13.22 10.12
CA ARG A 304 1.66 -14.04 9.13
C ARG A 304 0.44 -14.75 9.74
N ASN A 305 0.61 -15.35 10.92
CA ASN A 305 -0.46 -16.09 11.57
C ASN A 305 -1.64 -15.22 11.97
N GLN A 306 -1.45 -13.92 12.22
CA GLN A 306 -2.54 -12.98 12.45
C GLN A 306 -3.53 -12.97 11.28
N GLN A 307 -3.05 -12.95 10.03
CA GLN A 307 -3.92 -13.01 8.86
C GLN A 307 -4.57 -14.37 8.67
N LEU A 308 -3.81 -15.44 8.91
CA LEU A 308 -4.33 -16.82 8.78
C LEU A 308 -5.43 -17.07 9.81
N LEU A 309 -5.28 -16.59 11.05
CA LEU A 309 -6.32 -16.66 12.06
C LEU A 309 -7.61 -15.95 11.59
N LEU A 310 -7.51 -14.74 11.05
CA LEU A 310 -8.67 -14.00 10.52
C LEU A 310 -9.36 -14.73 9.37
N LYS A 311 -8.60 -15.48 8.57
CA LYS A 311 -9.11 -16.22 7.41
C LYS A 311 -9.66 -17.60 7.78
N GLU A 312 -8.86 -18.40 8.47
CA GLU A 312 -9.14 -19.82 8.69
C GLU A 312 -10.00 -20.10 9.94
N GLU A 313 -9.86 -19.28 10.99
CA GLU A 313 -10.63 -19.45 12.24
C GLU A 313 -11.80 -18.47 12.35
N CYS A 314 -11.57 -17.18 11.97
CA CYS A 314 -12.62 -16.15 12.03
C CYS A 314 -13.50 -16.12 10.77
N HIS A 315 -13.09 -16.76 9.69
CA HIS A 315 -13.83 -16.84 8.42
C HIS A 315 -14.24 -15.50 7.83
N LEU A 316 -13.40 -14.44 7.99
CA LEU A 316 -13.70 -13.11 7.48
C LEU A 316 -13.66 -13.03 5.94
N ASP A 317 -13.13 -14.03 5.27
CA ASP A 317 -13.09 -14.18 3.82
C ASP A 317 -14.45 -14.60 3.19
N LYS A 318 -15.43 -14.97 4.01
CA LYS A 318 -16.71 -15.55 3.54
C LYS A 318 -17.79 -14.52 3.26
N VAL A 319 -17.66 -13.29 3.77
CA VAL A 319 -18.71 -12.26 3.65
C VAL A 319 -18.14 -10.99 3.02
N VAL A 320 -18.73 -10.57 1.92
CA VAL A 320 -18.36 -9.31 1.25
C VAL A 320 -19.04 -8.14 1.92
N ASP A 321 -18.24 -7.11 2.27
CA ASP A 321 -18.71 -5.86 2.89
C ASP A 321 -19.68 -6.08 4.07
N PRO A 322 -19.28 -6.80 5.11
CA PRO A 322 -20.16 -7.11 6.25
C PRO A 322 -20.59 -5.86 7.03
N SER A 323 -19.95 -4.73 6.80
CA SER A 323 -20.25 -3.44 7.42
C SER A 323 -21.37 -2.67 6.71
N ALA A 324 -21.81 -3.14 5.54
CA ALA A 324 -22.90 -2.51 4.79
C ALA A 324 -24.21 -2.50 5.60
N GLY A 325 -24.92 -1.40 5.53
CA GLY A 325 -26.16 -1.17 6.29
C GLY A 325 -25.96 -0.77 7.75
N SER A 326 -24.72 -0.76 8.25
CA SER A 326 -24.40 -0.13 9.53
C SER A 326 -24.54 1.38 9.40
N TYR A 327 -25.47 2.00 10.12
CA TYR A 327 -25.67 3.45 10.10
C TYR A 327 -24.37 4.22 10.30
N TYR A 328 -23.57 3.81 11.27
CA TYR A 328 -22.31 4.45 11.59
C TYR A 328 -21.29 4.35 10.44
N VAL A 329 -21.10 3.16 9.86
CA VAL A 329 -20.13 2.95 8.78
C VAL A 329 -20.57 3.62 7.48
N GLU A 330 -21.87 3.61 7.17
CA GLU A 330 -22.40 4.31 6.00
C GLU A 330 -22.19 5.82 6.10
N VAL A 331 -22.53 6.43 7.24
CA VAL A 331 -22.31 7.86 7.48
C VAL A 331 -20.81 8.20 7.46
N LEU A 332 -19.96 7.38 8.09
CA LEU A 332 -18.51 7.57 8.04
C LEU A 332 -17.98 7.49 6.62
N THR A 333 -18.42 6.54 5.83
CA THR A 333 -18.00 6.37 4.44
C THR A 333 -18.27 7.63 3.62
N ASN A 334 -19.49 8.16 3.72
CA ASN A 334 -19.88 9.37 3.00
C ASN A 334 -19.13 10.60 3.50
N SER A 335 -19.05 10.80 4.83
CA SER A 335 -18.33 11.93 5.42
C SER A 335 -16.85 11.94 5.07
N LEU A 336 -16.21 10.75 5.09
CA LEU A 336 -14.82 10.61 4.73
C LEU A 336 -14.60 10.84 3.22
N ALA A 337 -15.52 10.37 2.39
CA ALA A 337 -15.51 10.62 0.96
C ALA A 337 -15.59 12.12 0.65
N ASP A 338 -16.50 12.85 1.32
CA ASP A 338 -16.61 14.30 1.14
C ASP A 338 -15.35 15.07 1.51
N VAL A 339 -14.73 14.71 2.65
CA VAL A 339 -13.47 15.37 3.09
C VAL A 339 -12.31 15.03 2.15
N ALA A 340 -12.17 13.77 1.78
CA ALA A 340 -11.12 13.33 0.87
C ALA A 340 -11.28 13.94 -0.53
N TRP A 341 -12.52 14.06 -1.00
CA TRP A 341 -12.83 14.69 -2.29
C TRP A 341 -12.46 16.18 -2.30
N LYS A 342 -12.75 16.90 -1.22
CA LYS A 342 -12.32 18.31 -1.09
C LYS A 342 -10.80 18.43 -1.15
N LEU A 343 -10.07 17.59 -0.42
CA LEU A 343 -8.60 17.58 -0.47
C LEU A 343 -8.07 17.25 -1.88
N PHE A 344 -8.71 16.29 -2.56
CA PHE A 344 -8.40 15.96 -3.94
C PHE A 344 -8.57 17.20 -4.85
N LEU A 345 -9.72 17.88 -4.79
CA LEU A 345 -9.98 19.07 -5.59
C LEU A 345 -9.01 20.21 -5.27
N GLU A 346 -8.66 20.43 -4.01
CA GLU A 346 -7.66 21.43 -3.61
C GLU A 346 -6.29 21.17 -4.24
N VAL A 347 -5.90 19.90 -4.40
CA VAL A 347 -4.64 19.52 -5.08
C VAL A 347 -4.75 19.76 -6.58
N GLU A 348 -5.88 19.43 -7.20
CA GLU A 348 -6.11 19.65 -8.63
C GLU A 348 -6.14 21.14 -8.98
N GLU A 349 -6.79 21.98 -8.16
CA GLU A 349 -6.82 23.44 -8.33
C GLU A 349 -5.42 24.08 -8.28
N LYS A 350 -4.48 23.46 -7.58
CA LYS A 350 -3.07 23.90 -7.51
C LYS A 350 -2.22 23.47 -8.70
N GLY A 351 -2.80 22.76 -9.65
CA GLY A 351 -2.12 22.27 -10.85
C GLY A 351 -1.74 20.79 -10.82
N GLY A 352 -2.32 20.02 -9.88
CA GLY A 352 -2.17 18.59 -9.77
C GLY A 352 -1.16 18.13 -8.70
N PHE A 353 -1.08 16.83 -8.54
CA PHE A 353 -0.29 16.20 -7.46
C PHE A 353 1.21 16.47 -7.60
N SER A 354 1.75 16.39 -8.82
CA SER A 354 3.19 16.61 -9.06
C SER A 354 3.61 18.04 -8.70
N VAL A 355 2.79 19.02 -9.03
CA VAL A 355 3.04 20.44 -8.69
C VAL A 355 3.03 20.64 -7.19
N ALA A 356 2.01 20.13 -6.50
CA ALA A 356 1.87 20.26 -5.05
C ALA A 356 2.99 19.53 -4.27
N VAL A 357 3.45 18.38 -4.76
CA VAL A 357 4.60 17.65 -4.18
C VAL A 357 5.91 18.42 -4.39
N ASN A 358 6.16 18.95 -5.60
CA ASN A 358 7.37 19.69 -5.89
C ASN A 358 7.42 21.03 -5.13
N ALA A 359 6.27 21.64 -4.87
CA ALA A 359 6.15 22.81 -3.98
C ALA A 359 6.30 22.45 -2.48
N GLY A 360 6.31 21.16 -2.12
CA GLY A 360 6.39 20.69 -0.72
C GLY A 360 5.11 20.88 0.09
N GLU A 361 4.00 21.23 -0.53
CA GLU A 361 2.74 21.53 0.15
C GLU A 361 2.11 20.31 0.81
N ILE A 362 2.09 19.18 0.10
CA ILE A 362 1.57 17.90 0.63
C ILE A 362 2.40 17.45 1.82
N GLN A 363 3.73 17.50 1.69
CA GLN A 363 4.65 17.11 2.77
C GLN A 363 4.47 18.03 3.98
N SER A 364 4.35 19.33 3.78
CA SER A 364 4.11 20.31 4.84
C SER A 364 2.81 20.03 5.59
N ALA A 365 1.72 19.72 4.87
CA ALA A 365 0.43 19.40 5.49
C ALA A 365 0.48 18.10 6.29
N VAL A 366 1.13 17.06 5.76
CA VAL A 366 1.30 15.78 6.47
C VAL A 366 2.20 15.94 7.69
N ASN A 367 3.32 16.66 7.56
CA ASN A 367 4.25 16.92 8.65
C ASN A 367 3.59 17.73 9.78
N ALA A 368 2.73 18.69 9.44
CA ALA A 368 1.93 19.43 10.44
C ALA A 368 0.98 18.49 11.20
N SER A 369 0.34 17.54 10.51
CA SER A 369 -0.50 16.52 11.13
C SER A 369 0.31 15.62 12.06
N ASN A 370 1.52 15.19 11.66
CA ASN A 370 2.43 14.42 12.48
C ASN A 370 2.78 15.14 13.78
N VAL A 371 3.14 16.42 13.68
CA VAL A 371 3.42 17.27 14.88
C VAL A 371 2.19 17.37 15.79
N ALA A 372 1.00 17.59 15.22
CA ALA A 372 -0.24 17.68 15.99
C ALA A 372 -0.55 16.35 16.71
N ARG A 373 -0.40 15.22 16.04
CA ARG A 373 -0.63 13.89 16.63
C ARG A 373 0.41 13.54 17.70
N LYS A 374 1.70 13.84 17.48
CA LYS A 374 2.74 13.68 18.51
C LYS A 374 2.39 14.52 19.77
N LYS A 375 1.93 15.75 19.58
CA LYS A 375 1.47 16.60 20.69
C LYS A 375 0.26 16.00 21.39
N ALA A 376 -0.69 15.41 20.65
CA ALA A 376 -1.85 14.73 21.22
C ALA A 376 -1.44 13.52 22.06
N VAL A 377 -0.47 12.71 21.60
CA VAL A 377 0.12 11.61 22.37
C VAL A 377 0.84 12.12 23.62
N ALA A 378 1.69 13.13 23.50
CA ALA A 378 2.44 13.71 24.62
C ALA A 378 1.51 14.31 25.70
N THR A 379 0.37 14.85 25.30
CA THR A 379 -0.64 15.43 26.23
C THR A 379 -1.73 14.44 26.64
N ARG A 380 -1.61 13.16 26.28
CA ARG A 380 -2.60 12.09 26.53
C ARG A 380 -3.99 12.34 25.93
N ARG A 381 -4.09 13.17 24.89
CA ARG A 381 -5.32 13.31 24.10
C ARG A 381 -5.50 12.15 23.12
N GLU A 382 -4.38 11.61 22.60
CA GLU A 382 -4.33 10.35 21.87
C GLU A 382 -3.61 9.31 22.74
N ILE A 383 -4.25 8.16 22.95
CA ILE A 383 -3.75 7.10 23.83
C ILE A 383 -2.93 6.11 23.01
N LEU A 384 -1.71 5.85 23.45
CA LEU A 384 -0.88 4.72 23.03
C LEU A 384 -0.66 3.83 24.27
N LEU A 385 -1.39 2.73 24.33
CA LEU A 385 -1.35 1.79 25.43
C LEU A 385 0.07 1.25 25.63
N GLY A 386 0.51 1.13 26.88
CA GLY A 386 1.87 0.70 27.20
C GLY A 386 2.93 1.81 27.07
N SER A 387 2.58 2.97 26.49
CA SER A 387 3.47 4.13 26.37
C SER A 387 2.99 5.28 27.26
N ASN A 388 1.95 6.03 26.86
CA ASN A 388 1.43 7.15 27.63
C ASN A 388 0.27 6.79 28.55
N GLN A 389 -0.25 5.56 28.45
CA GLN A 389 -1.30 5.02 29.31
C GLN A 389 -0.92 3.59 29.74
N TYR A 390 -0.97 3.33 31.05
CA TYR A 390 -0.60 2.06 31.67
C TYR A 390 0.79 1.53 31.27
N PRO A 391 1.87 2.35 31.39
CA PRO A 391 3.20 1.93 30.98
C PRO A 391 3.78 0.90 31.94
N ASN A 392 4.67 0.04 31.46
CA ASN A 392 5.53 -0.78 32.29
C ASN A 392 6.73 0.05 32.77
N PHE A 393 6.69 0.53 34.05
CA PHE A 393 7.71 1.41 34.62
C PHE A 393 9.09 0.74 34.82
N THR A 394 9.18 -0.57 34.72
CA THR A 394 10.45 -1.31 34.85
C THR A 394 11.17 -1.54 33.53
N GLU A 395 10.54 -1.15 32.42
CA GLU A 395 11.06 -1.38 31.07
C GLU A 395 12.05 -0.29 30.67
N VAL A 396 13.17 -0.70 30.06
CA VAL A 396 14.17 0.18 29.46
C VAL A 396 14.11 0.00 27.94
N ALA A 397 13.59 0.99 27.23
CA ALA A 397 13.40 0.92 25.80
C ALA A 397 14.70 1.01 24.99
N ALA A 398 15.70 1.75 25.53
CA ALA A 398 16.98 1.95 24.83
C ALA A 398 17.71 0.63 24.55
N ASP A 399 17.58 -0.36 25.43
CA ASP A 399 18.25 -1.66 25.31
C ASP A 399 17.68 -2.52 24.16
N LYS A 400 16.51 -2.17 23.64
CA LYS A 400 15.83 -2.90 22.58
C LYS A 400 16.15 -2.36 21.17
N ILE A 401 16.59 -1.10 21.08
CA ILE A 401 16.77 -0.43 19.81
C ILE A 401 18.06 -0.91 19.17
N GLN A 402 17.94 -1.64 18.08
CA GLN A 402 19.10 -1.96 17.23
C GLN A 402 19.34 -0.80 16.26
N GLU A 403 20.58 -0.31 16.21
CA GLU A 403 20.99 0.61 15.15
C GLU A 403 20.75 -0.07 13.79
N LYS A 404 19.83 0.48 13.01
CA LYS A 404 19.67 0.03 11.62
C LYS A 404 20.96 0.36 10.90
N GLY A 405 21.72 -0.65 10.54
CA GLY A 405 22.83 -0.48 9.62
C GLY A 405 22.31 0.29 8.40
N SER A 406 23.04 1.33 7.98
CA SER A 406 22.66 2.17 6.85
C SER A 406 22.28 1.26 5.68
N CYS A 407 21.03 1.31 5.24
CA CYS A 407 20.60 0.59 4.07
C CYS A 407 21.47 1.07 2.92
N CYS A 408 22.37 0.21 2.44
CA CYS A 408 23.24 0.45 1.29
C CYS A 408 22.39 0.50 0.02
N CYS A 409 21.56 1.53 -0.12
CA CYS A 409 21.18 2.00 -1.43
C CYS A 409 22.46 2.56 -2.03
N GLY A 410 23.09 1.82 -2.95
CA GLY A 410 24.41 2.11 -3.52
C GLY A 410 24.65 3.59 -3.75
N GLY A 411 25.80 4.05 -3.36
CA GLY A 411 26.20 5.45 -3.34
C GLY A 411 26.14 6.15 -4.70
N GLY A 412 24.94 6.54 -5.08
CA GLY A 412 24.75 7.64 -6.01
C GLY A 412 24.86 8.93 -5.20
N HIS A 413 25.68 9.87 -5.62
CA HIS A 413 25.83 11.19 -5.01
C HIS A 413 24.46 11.73 -4.57
N CYS A 414 24.22 11.72 -3.27
CA CYS A 414 23.06 12.37 -2.69
C CYS A 414 23.30 13.89 -2.75
N GLY A 415 22.91 14.52 -3.87
CA GLY A 415 22.80 15.98 -3.90
C GLY A 415 21.89 16.45 -2.77
N GLU A 416 21.99 17.70 -2.34
CA GLU A 416 21.15 18.29 -1.30
C GLU A 416 19.66 18.16 -1.63
N ALA A 417 18.82 18.02 -0.60
CA ALA A 417 17.39 18.04 -0.76
C ALA A 417 16.94 19.46 -1.15
N THR A 418 16.18 19.57 -2.23
CA THR A 418 15.64 20.84 -2.74
C THR A 418 14.17 21.07 -2.39
N ILE A 419 13.49 20.00 -1.97
CA ILE A 419 12.08 19.97 -1.61
C ILE A 419 11.95 19.48 -0.17
N GLN A 420 10.96 19.96 0.57
CA GLN A 420 10.65 19.42 1.89
C GLN A 420 10.23 17.93 1.77
N ALA A 421 10.82 17.06 2.56
CA ALA A 421 10.46 15.65 2.63
C ALA A 421 9.40 15.38 3.71
N LEU A 422 8.76 14.22 3.63
CA LEU A 422 7.92 13.69 4.71
C LEU A 422 8.76 13.40 5.96
N ASP A 423 8.24 13.75 7.12
CA ASP A 423 8.86 13.47 8.41
C ASP A 423 8.33 12.13 8.96
N PHE A 424 9.20 11.13 8.96
CA PHE A 424 8.92 9.81 9.55
C PHE A 424 9.39 9.69 11.01
N SER A 425 9.83 10.78 11.63
CA SER A 425 10.26 10.75 13.03
C SER A 425 9.09 10.44 13.93
N ARG A 426 9.34 9.63 14.92
CA ARG A 426 8.39 9.22 15.95
C ARG A 426 8.77 9.95 17.25
N GLY A 427 7.78 10.36 18.00
CA GLY A 427 7.99 11.06 19.28
C GLY A 427 8.50 10.14 20.36
#